data_ac6497234b5329ee6a2ce17a725f7f2c
#
_entry.id   ac6497234b5329ee6a2ce17a725f7f2c
#
_cell.length_a   1.000
_cell.length_b   1.000
_cell.length_c   1.000
_cell.angle_alpha   90.00
_cell.angle_beta   90.00
_cell.angle_gamma   90.00
#
_symmetry.space_group_name_H-M   'P 1'
#
loop_
_entity.id
_entity.type
_entity.pdbx_description
1 polymer ?
#
loop_
_entity_poly.entity_id
_entity_poly.type
_entity_poly.pdbx_seq_one_letter_code
_entity_poly.pdbx_strand_id
1 'polypeptide(L)'
;MTQVNELEINNQEQNTEKLTHFNEAGEAHMVDVHAKEDTYRVARACGTIKVNDAVYRAVSMGTAKKGDVLGVARIAGIMGAKNNSMLIPLCHPIAMTKCDVEFELDEKTSSITAICTTACVGKTGVEMEAMTGVSVALLTIYDMCKALDRGMEIGQIHLLEKSGGKSGHYVNDHI
;
A
#
# COMPACT_ATOMS: atom_id res chain seq x y z
N MET A 1 42.09 -41.06 30.27
CA MET A 1 42.36 -40.32 28.99
C MET A 1 41.08 -40.32 28.23
N THR A 2 40.31 -39.27 28.33
CA THR A 2 39.03 -39.13 27.64
C THR A 2 39.05 -37.72 26.98
N GLN A 3 39.13 -37.74 25.67
CA GLN A 3 39.12 -36.54 24.84
C GLN A 3 37.70 -35.95 24.89
N VAL A 4 37.60 -34.70 25.22
CA VAL A 4 36.37 -33.90 25.13
C VAL A 4 36.36 -33.29 23.71
N ASN A 5 35.35 -33.70 22.94
CA ASN A 5 35.07 -33.09 21.62
C ASN A 5 34.57 -31.67 21.85
N GLU A 6 35.29 -30.72 21.33
CA GLU A 6 34.85 -29.32 21.14
C GLU A 6 33.77 -29.31 20.06
N LEU A 7 32.55 -29.03 20.48
CA LEU A 7 31.44 -28.74 19.58
C LEU A 7 31.70 -27.37 18.96
N GLU A 8 32.00 -27.34 17.66
CA GLU A 8 31.99 -26.14 16.85
C GLU A 8 30.59 -25.54 16.86
N ILE A 9 30.45 -24.43 17.57
CA ILE A 9 29.25 -23.61 17.51
C ILE A 9 29.33 -22.86 16.18
N ASN A 10 28.57 -23.34 15.20
CA ASN A 10 28.34 -22.69 13.92
C ASN A 10 27.70 -21.33 14.19
N ASN A 11 28.49 -20.28 14.10
CA ASN A 11 28.00 -18.90 14.02
C ASN A 11 27.27 -18.72 12.68
N GLN A 12 25.98 -19.04 12.66
CA GLN A 12 25.11 -18.46 11.65
C GLN A 12 25.01 -16.97 11.96
N GLU A 13 25.75 -16.14 11.21
CA GLU A 13 25.53 -14.73 11.15
C GLU A 13 24.08 -14.51 10.74
N GLN A 14 23.22 -14.23 11.73
CA GLN A 14 21.91 -13.67 11.48
C GLN A 14 22.15 -12.31 10.82
N ASN A 15 21.94 -12.26 9.52
CA ASN A 15 21.88 -11.03 8.75
C ASN A 15 20.64 -10.24 9.24
N THR A 16 20.77 -9.60 10.40
CA THR A 16 19.75 -8.67 10.91
C THR A 16 19.80 -7.46 9.99
N GLU A 17 18.91 -7.44 8.99
CA GLU A 17 18.68 -6.23 8.19
C GLU A 17 18.38 -5.08 9.15
N LYS A 18 19.32 -4.17 9.27
CA LYS A 18 19.26 -3.03 10.19
C LYS A 18 18.10 -2.15 9.72
N LEU A 19 17.07 -1.98 10.55
CA LEU A 19 15.96 -1.08 10.26
C LEU A 19 16.51 0.33 10.04
N THR A 20 16.40 0.85 8.83
CA THR A 20 17.05 2.09 8.39
C THR A 20 16.41 3.36 8.95
N HIS A 21 15.24 3.25 9.59
CA HIS A 21 14.51 4.38 10.19
C HIS A 21 14.89 4.68 11.64
N PHE A 22 15.94 4.01 12.17
CA PHE A 22 16.48 4.30 13.49
C PHE A 22 17.98 4.59 13.37
N ASN A 23 18.43 5.67 14.04
CA ASN A 23 19.84 6.02 14.12
C ASN A 23 20.59 5.12 15.14
N GLU A 24 21.88 5.32 15.30
CA GLU A 24 22.70 4.54 16.24
C GLU A 24 22.30 4.74 17.71
N ALA A 25 21.64 5.86 18.04
CA ALA A 25 21.08 6.13 19.37
C ALA A 25 19.68 5.51 19.58
N GLY A 26 19.12 4.83 18.58
CA GLY A 26 17.77 4.24 18.63
C GLY A 26 16.63 5.23 18.43
N GLU A 27 16.92 6.42 17.91
CA GLU A 27 15.92 7.45 17.65
C GLU A 27 15.41 7.35 16.21
N ALA A 28 14.10 7.55 16.03
CA ALA A 28 13.46 7.53 14.71
C ALA A 28 13.94 8.74 13.87
N HIS A 29 14.33 8.48 12.62
CA HIS A 29 14.73 9.53 11.68
C HIS A 29 14.30 9.18 10.26
N MET A 30 14.10 10.20 9.43
CA MET A 30 13.87 10.03 8.01
C MET A 30 15.20 9.67 7.33
N VAL A 31 15.19 8.62 6.49
CA VAL A 31 16.40 8.12 5.82
C VAL A 31 16.94 9.17 4.84
N ASP A 32 18.23 9.47 4.91
CA ASP A 32 18.87 10.32 3.91
C ASP A 32 19.01 9.59 2.57
N VAL A 33 18.41 10.17 1.53
CA VAL A 33 18.45 9.66 0.16
C VAL A 33 19.28 10.53 -0.78
N HIS A 34 20.01 11.52 -0.25
CA HIS A 34 20.76 12.50 -1.06
C HIS A 34 21.70 11.82 -2.07
N ALA A 35 22.44 10.80 -1.64
CA ALA A 35 23.44 10.10 -2.47
C ALA A 35 22.85 9.12 -3.48
N LYS A 36 21.52 8.89 -3.47
CA LYS A 36 20.87 8.01 -4.45
C LYS A 36 20.62 8.74 -5.75
N GLU A 37 20.67 8.00 -6.86
CA GLU A 37 20.30 8.51 -8.17
C GLU A 37 18.79 8.55 -8.36
N ASP A 38 18.33 9.49 -9.18
CA ASP A 38 16.95 9.53 -9.63
C ASP A 38 16.70 8.41 -10.63
N THR A 39 15.71 7.59 -10.33
CA THR A 39 15.27 6.50 -11.22
C THR A 39 13.76 6.53 -11.40
N TYR A 40 13.27 6.01 -12.53
CA TYR A 40 11.84 5.79 -12.72
C TYR A 40 11.38 4.67 -11.78
N ARG A 41 10.33 4.92 -11.03
CA ARG A 41 9.79 4.01 -10.02
C ARG A 41 8.30 3.86 -10.20
N VAL A 42 7.83 2.64 -10.09
CA VAL A 42 6.41 2.29 -10.14
C VAL A 42 6.10 1.41 -8.94
N ALA A 43 4.94 1.62 -8.35
CA ALA A 43 4.37 0.70 -7.37
C ALA A 43 2.88 0.51 -7.66
N ARG A 44 2.41 -0.69 -7.37
CA ARG A 44 1.03 -1.11 -7.52
C ARG A 44 0.59 -1.83 -6.27
N ALA A 45 -0.49 -1.37 -5.66
CA ALA A 45 -1.07 -1.96 -4.45
C ALA A 45 -2.54 -2.27 -4.68
N CYS A 46 -3.10 -3.18 -3.90
CA CYS A 46 -4.53 -3.43 -3.87
C CYS A 46 -5.06 -3.57 -2.44
N GLY A 47 -6.37 -3.61 -2.34
CA GLY A 47 -7.11 -3.92 -1.11
C GLY A 47 -8.58 -4.13 -1.44
N THR A 48 -9.32 -4.74 -0.54
CA THR A 48 -10.70 -5.16 -0.79
C THR A 48 -11.63 -4.68 0.32
N ILE A 49 -12.83 -4.28 -0.04
CA ILE A 49 -13.94 -4.08 0.89
C ILE A 49 -15.03 -5.09 0.59
N LYS A 50 -15.39 -5.90 1.61
CA LYS A 50 -16.57 -6.78 1.56
C LYS A 50 -17.80 -5.99 1.97
N VAL A 51 -18.87 -6.16 1.22
CA VAL A 51 -20.11 -5.40 1.38
C VAL A 51 -21.31 -6.36 1.33
N ASN A 52 -22.49 -5.91 1.77
CA ASN A 52 -23.70 -6.69 1.54
C ASN A 52 -24.24 -6.49 0.11
N ASP A 53 -25.20 -7.34 -0.29
CA ASP A 53 -25.81 -7.30 -1.63
C ASP A 53 -26.47 -5.96 -1.96
N ALA A 54 -27.01 -5.25 -0.96
CA ALA A 54 -27.66 -3.97 -1.20
C ALA A 54 -26.63 -2.88 -1.59
N VAL A 55 -25.48 -2.85 -0.93
CA VAL A 55 -24.36 -1.97 -1.28
C VAL A 55 -23.78 -2.36 -2.63
N TYR A 56 -23.53 -3.66 -2.85
CA TYR A 56 -22.97 -4.14 -4.12
C TYR A 56 -23.82 -3.70 -5.32
N ARG A 57 -25.15 -3.92 -5.26
CA ARG A 57 -26.07 -3.50 -6.32
C ARG A 57 -26.10 -1.98 -6.49
N ALA A 58 -26.15 -1.23 -5.38
CA ALA A 58 -26.18 0.23 -5.44
C ALA A 58 -24.92 0.82 -6.10
N VAL A 59 -23.75 0.22 -5.84
CA VAL A 59 -22.49 0.64 -6.43
C VAL A 59 -22.37 0.20 -7.89
N SER A 60 -22.65 -1.08 -8.19
CA SER A 60 -22.52 -1.63 -9.56
C SER A 60 -23.50 -0.99 -10.55
N MET A 61 -24.70 -0.63 -10.10
CA MET A 61 -25.73 0.03 -10.93
C MET A 61 -25.61 1.56 -10.93
N GLY A 62 -24.72 2.15 -10.12
CA GLY A 62 -24.63 3.60 -10.00
C GLY A 62 -25.84 4.27 -9.35
N THR A 63 -26.62 3.52 -8.55
CA THR A 63 -27.89 3.98 -7.93
C THR A 63 -27.74 4.36 -6.47
N ALA A 64 -26.51 4.46 -5.97
CA ALA A 64 -26.25 4.85 -4.58
C ALA A 64 -26.80 6.26 -4.30
N LYS A 65 -27.50 6.42 -3.19
CA LYS A 65 -28.18 7.68 -2.81
C LYS A 65 -27.22 8.89 -2.74
N LYS A 66 -25.94 8.65 -2.45
CA LYS A 66 -24.89 9.69 -2.41
C LYS A 66 -24.21 9.96 -3.77
N GLY A 67 -24.68 9.34 -4.86
CA GLY A 67 -24.15 9.52 -6.21
C GLY A 67 -23.06 8.52 -6.59
N ASP A 68 -22.13 8.90 -7.46
CA ASP A 68 -21.06 8.05 -7.99
C ASP A 68 -20.01 7.70 -6.91
N VAL A 69 -20.25 6.57 -6.23
CA VAL A 69 -19.37 6.08 -5.15
C VAL A 69 -17.95 5.84 -5.64
N LEU A 70 -17.80 5.15 -6.78
CA LEU A 70 -16.46 4.79 -7.28
C LEU A 70 -15.71 6.00 -7.84
N GLY A 71 -16.40 6.94 -8.48
CA GLY A 71 -15.79 8.18 -8.93
C GLY A 71 -15.27 9.03 -7.77
N VAL A 72 -16.06 9.19 -6.70
CA VAL A 72 -15.63 9.91 -5.49
C VAL A 72 -14.47 9.17 -4.80
N ALA A 73 -14.55 7.84 -4.66
CA ALA A 73 -13.50 7.03 -4.07
C ALA A 73 -12.18 7.12 -4.86
N ARG A 74 -12.26 7.16 -6.20
CA ARG A 74 -11.08 7.36 -7.07
C ARG A 74 -10.37 8.67 -6.79
N ILE A 75 -11.12 9.76 -6.76
CA ILE A 75 -10.54 11.09 -6.47
C ILE A 75 -9.95 11.10 -5.06
N ALA A 76 -10.66 10.55 -4.08
CA ALA A 76 -10.17 10.47 -2.70
C ALA A 76 -8.89 9.64 -2.59
N GLY A 77 -8.79 8.50 -3.28
CA GLY A 77 -7.58 7.67 -3.34
C GLY A 77 -6.39 8.42 -3.94
N ILE A 78 -6.59 9.12 -5.05
CA ILE A 78 -5.55 9.97 -5.66
C ILE A 78 -5.10 11.06 -4.67
N MET A 79 -6.04 11.71 -3.97
CA MET A 79 -5.71 12.72 -2.95
C MET A 79 -4.97 12.10 -1.76
N GLY A 80 -5.38 10.90 -1.32
CA GLY A 80 -4.68 10.14 -0.28
C GLY A 80 -3.23 9.86 -0.64
N ALA A 81 -2.98 9.34 -1.85
CA ALA A 81 -1.65 9.10 -2.36
C ALA A 81 -0.79 10.39 -2.37
N LYS A 82 -1.33 11.51 -2.85
CA LYS A 82 -0.65 12.81 -2.86
C LYS A 82 -0.30 13.34 -1.48
N ASN A 83 -1.07 13.00 -0.45
CA ASN A 83 -0.88 13.46 0.93
C ASN A 83 -0.15 12.42 1.81
N ASN A 84 0.39 11.35 1.24
CA ASN A 84 1.01 10.25 1.99
C ASN A 84 2.06 10.74 3.01
N SER A 85 2.96 11.65 2.63
CA SER A 85 3.99 12.18 3.53
C SER A 85 3.44 13.00 4.69
N MET A 86 2.19 13.48 4.62
CA MET A 86 1.51 14.15 5.73
C MET A 86 0.84 13.16 6.70
N LEU A 87 0.67 11.90 6.29
CA LEU A 87 0.01 10.85 7.06
C LEU A 87 1.03 9.88 7.68
N ILE A 88 2.12 9.58 6.96
CA ILE A 88 3.15 8.63 7.38
C ILE A 88 4.42 9.39 7.72
N PRO A 89 4.79 9.50 9.01
CA PRO A 89 5.75 10.49 9.51
C PRO A 89 7.14 10.46 8.86
N LEU A 90 7.64 9.28 8.51
CA LEU A 90 9.00 9.11 7.98
C LEU A 90 9.03 8.95 6.45
N CYS A 91 7.90 9.12 5.76
CA CYS A 91 7.85 9.13 4.31
C CYS A 91 8.33 10.47 3.74
N HIS A 92 9.14 10.39 2.68
CA HIS A 92 9.56 11.57 1.92
C HIS A 92 8.39 12.16 1.13
N PRO A 93 8.30 13.48 0.98
CA PRO A 93 7.37 14.09 0.04
C PRO A 93 7.83 13.79 -1.40
N ILE A 94 6.97 13.13 -2.18
CA ILE A 94 7.29 12.68 -3.54
C ILE A 94 6.45 13.43 -4.56
N ALA A 95 7.11 13.96 -5.59
CA ALA A 95 6.45 14.50 -6.77
C ALA A 95 6.05 13.34 -7.70
N MET A 96 4.86 12.78 -7.49
CA MET A 96 4.34 11.72 -8.36
C MET A 96 4.06 12.24 -9.78
N THR A 97 4.45 11.44 -10.77
CA THR A 97 4.16 11.71 -12.20
C THR A 97 2.91 10.97 -12.67
N LYS A 98 2.48 9.94 -11.93
CA LYS A 98 1.30 9.15 -12.23
C LYS A 98 0.63 8.67 -10.94
N CYS A 99 -0.71 8.68 -10.91
CA CYS A 99 -1.51 8.04 -9.88
C CYS A 99 -2.85 7.64 -10.49
N ASP A 100 -3.08 6.34 -10.66
CA ASP A 100 -4.34 5.77 -11.13
C ASP A 100 -4.97 4.94 -10.02
N VAL A 101 -6.30 5.02 -9.87
CA VAL A 101 -7.09 4.17 -8.98
C VAL A 101 -8.18 3.51 -9.80
N GLU A 102 -8.16 2.18 -9.81
CA GLU A 102 -9.10 1.33 -10.53
C GLU A 102 -9.90 0.48 -9.55
N PHE A 103 -11.07 -0.01 -9.99
CA PHE A 103 -11.92 -0.86 -9.16
C PHE A 103 -12.37 -2.09 -9.93
N GLU A 104 -12.31 -3.23 -9.24
CA GLU A 104 -12.86 -4.51 -9.70
C GLU A 104 -13.98 -4.92 -8.76
N LEU A 105 -15.12 -5.33 -9.34
CA LEU A 105 -16.31 -5.75 -8.60
C LEU A 105 -16.48 -7.25 -8.77
N ASP A 106 -16.59 -7.98 -7.67
CA ASP A 106 -16.88 -9.41 -7.67
C ASP A 106 -18.25 -9.67 -7.03
N GLU A 107 -19.20 -10.04 -7.87
CA GLU A 107 -20.57 -10.35 -7.44
C GLU A 107 -20.63 -11.60 -6.56
N LYS A 108 -19.76 -12.59 -6.82
CA LYS A 108 -19.79 -13.87 -6.11
C LYS A 108 -19.42 -13.72 -4.63
N THR A 109 -18.50 -12.82 -4.35
CA THR A 109 -18.02 -12.55 -2.99
C THR A 109 -18.62 -11.28 -2.40
N SER A 110 -19.46 -10.56 -3.17
CA SER A 110 -19.99 -9.24 -2.81
C SER A 110 -18.86 -8.31 -2.33
N SER A 111 -17.82 -8.18 -3.16
CA SER A 111 -16.65 -7.38 -2.81
C SER A 111 -16.25 -6.39 -3.91
N ILE A 112 -15.56 -5.34 -3.49
CA ILE A 112 -14.97 -4.32 -4.36
C ILE A 112 -13.50 -4.23 -4.05
N THR A 113 -12.65 -4.50 -5.04
CA THR A 113 -11.20 -4.37 -4.92
C THR A 113 -10.77 -3.04 -5.51
N ALA A 114 -10.05 -2.24 -4.74
CA ALA A 114 -9.36 -1.05 -5.22
C ALA A 114 -7.92 -1.41 -5.57
N ILE A 115 -7.44 -0.93 -6.73
CA ILE A 115 -6.07 -1.08 -7.20
C ILE A 115 -5.52 0.31 -7.43
N CYS A 116 -4.38 0.65 -6.81
CA CYS A 116 -3.72 1.93 -7.00
C CYS A 116 -2.35 1.72 -7.63
N THR A 117 -2.10 2.40 -8.74
CA THR A 117 -0.81 2.44 -9.44
C THR A 117 -0.22 3.83 -9.34
N THR A 118 0.98 3.95 -8.78
CA THR A 118 1.71 5.21 -8.63
C THR A 118 3.06 5.14 -9.33
N ALA A 119 3.54 6.28 -9.83
CA ALA A 119 4.88 6.38 -10.41
C ALA A 119 5.52 7.73 -10.13
N CYS A 120 6.86 7.74 -10.08
CA CYS A 120 7.67 8.96 -10.00
C CYS A 120 9.02 8.75 -10.69
N VAL A 121 9.74 9.85 -10.88
CA VAL A 121 11.19 9.86 -11.07
C VAL A 121 11.79 10.44 -9.80
N GLY A 122 12.60 9.64 -9.08
CA GLY A 122 13.12 10.09 -7.79
C GLY A 122 14.01 9.07 -7.08
N LYS A 123 14.44 9.44 -5.89
CA LYS A 123 15.45 8.73 -5.08
C LYS A 123 14.86 7.65 -4.17
N THR A 124 13.53 7.64 -3.96
CA THR A 124 12.81 6.69 -3.11
C THR A 124 11.62 6.09 -3.84
N GLY A 125 11.10 4.97 -3.35
CA GLY A 125 9.95 4.28 -3.95
C GLY A 125 8.63 4.97 -3.65
N VAL A 126 7.57 4.53 -4.33
CA VAL A 126 6.20 5.07 -4.25
C VAL A 126 5.20 4.04 -3.71
N GLU A 127 5.72 3.04 -3.00
CA GLU A 127 4.92 1.94 -2.44
C GLU A 127 3.88 2.45 -1.45
N MET A 128 4.29 3.38 -0.58
CA MET A 128 3.40 3.93 0.46
C MET A 128 2.32 4.82 -0.14
N GLU A 129 2.62 5.56 -1.20
CA GLU A 129 1.64 6.33 -1.96
C GLU A 129 0.55 5.42 -2.54
N ALA A 130 0.95 4.27 -3.14
CA ALA A 130 0.01 3.30 -3.68
C ALA A 130 -0.89 2.68 -2.59
N MET A 131 -0.30 2.24 -1.47
CA MET A 131 -1.04 1.66 -0.35
C MET A 131 -1.97 2.68 0.33
N THR A 132 -1.53 3.92 0.50
CA THR A 132 -2.36 4.99 1.06
C THR A 132 -3.51 5.33 0.11
N GLY A 133 -3.27 5.35 -1.20
CA GLY A 133 -4.30 5.55 -2.21
C GLY A 133 -5.41 4.51 -2.13
N VAL A 134 -5.06 3.22 -2.04
CA VAL A 134 -6.00 2.12 -1.82
C VAL A 134 -6.78 2.31 -0.53
N SER A 135 -6.09 2.58 0.57
CA SER A 135 -6.72 2.69 1.89
C SER A 135 -7.76 3.80 1.92
N VAL A 136 -7.45 4.98 1.39
CA VAL A 136 -8.37 6.14 1.34
C VAL A 136 -9.52 5.88 0.39
N ALA A 137 -9.31 5.21 -0.75
CA ALA A 137 -10.39 4.83 -1.66
C ALA A 137 -11.40 3.89 -0.98
N LEU A 138 -10.95 2.85 -0.29
CA LEU A 138 -11.80 1.90 0.41
C LEU A 138 -12.55 2.54 1.58
N LEU A 139 -11.90 3.40 2.35
CA LEU A 139 -12.55 4.19 3.42
C LEU A 139 -13.63 5.12 2.86
N THR A 140 -13.44 5.66 1.66
CA THR A 140 -14.44 6.50 1.00
C THR A 140 -15.66 5.69 0.56
N ILE A 141 -15.46 4.47 0.02
CA ILE A 141 -16.57 3.56 -0.28
C ILE A 141 -17.36 3.27 1.00
N TYR A 142 -16.66 2.95 2.10
CA TYR A 142 -17.29 2.72 3.40
C TYR A 142 -18.13 3.92 3.84
N ASP A 143 -17.56 5.12 3.84
CA ASP A 143 -18.30 6.33 4.27
C ASP A 143 -19.55 6.58 3.43
N MET A 144 -19.44 6.41 2.12
CA MET A 144 -20.56 6.66 1.23
C MET A 144 -21.67 5.62 1.35
N CYS A 145 -21.34 4.38 1.73
CA CYS A 145 -22.27 3.25 1.78
C CYS A 145 -22.74 2.86 3.19
N LYS A 146 -22.13 3.38 4.26
CA LYS A 146 -22.41 3.00 5.67
C LYS A 146 -23.87 3.14 6.12
N ALA A 147 -24.69 3.91 5.40
CA ALA A 147 -26.13 3.98 5.66
C ALA A 147 -26.88 2.70 5.24
N LEU A 148 -26.34 1.92 4.28
CA LEU A 148 -26.88 0.65 3.80
C LEU A 148 -26.27 -0.55 4.54
N ASP A 149 -24.99 -0.44 4.93
CA ASP A 149 -24.24 -1.48 5.62
C ASP A 149 -23.16 -0.87 6.51
N ARG A 150 -23.21 -1.12 7.82
CA ARG A 150 -22.17 -0.73 8.76
C ARG A 150 -21.19 -1.87 9.04
N GLY A 151 -21.51 -3.08 8.60
CA GLY A 151 -20.71 -4.28 8.78
C GLY A 151 -19.71 -4.53 7.66
N MET A 152 -19.51 -3.57 6.74
CA MET A 152 -18.50 -3.69 5.68
C MET A 152 -17.11 -3.86 6.26
N GLU A 153 -16.33 -4.79 5.68
CA GLU A 153 -14.98 -5.11 6.13
C GLU A 153 -13.95 -4.70 5.09
N ILE A 154 -13.00 -3.82 5.49
CA ILE A 154 -11.84 -3.46 4.68
C ILE A 154 -10.67 -4.35 5.08
N GLY A 155 -10.02 -4.98 4.09
CA GLY A 155 -8.91 -5.89 4.34
C GLY A 155 -8.04 -6.10 3.11
N GLN A 156 -7.07 -7.02 3.26
CA GLN A 156 -6.18 -7.46 2.19
C GLN A 156 -5.44 -6.29 1.49
N ILE A 157 -5.08 -5.25 2.26
CA ILE A 157 -4.30 -4.12 1.72
C ILE A 157 -2.83 -4.54 1.68
N HIS A 158 -2.28 -4.63 0.47
CA HIS A 158 -0.89 -5.05 0.26
C HIS A 158 -0.32 -4.54 -1.05
N LEU A 159 1.01 -4.60 -1.14
CA LEU A 159 1.74 -4.30 -2.37
C LEU A 159 1.61 -5.50 -3.32
N LEU A 160 1.24 -5.25 -4.57
CA LEU A 160 1.23 -6.25 -5.64
C LEU A 160 2.60 -6.37 -6.29
N GLU A 161 3.14 -5.23 -6.72
CA GLU A 161 4.43 -5.17 -7.39
C GLU A 161 5.07 -3.79 -7.22
N LYS A 162 6.38 -3.75 -7.38
CA LYS A 162 7.12 -2.51 -7.53
C LYS A 162 8.30 -2.69 -8.47
N SER A 163 8.72 -1.62 -9.11
CA SER A 163 9.91 -1.61 -9.95
C SER A 163 10.71 -0.31 -9.80
N GLY A 164 11.99 -0.40 -10.12
CA GLY A 164 12.95 0.70 -10.09
C GLY A 164 13.79 0.78 -8.82
N GLY A 165 14.89 1.52 -8.91
CA GLY A 165 15.88 1.68 -7.86
C GLY A 165 16.76 0.45 -7.63
N LYS A 166 17.54 0.47 -6.54
CA LYS A 166 18.53 -0.57 -6.22
C LYS A 166 17.91 -1.95 -5.96
N SER A 167 16.69 -2.02 -5.45
CA SER A 167 15.98 -3.28 -5.16
C SER A 167 15.33 -3.93 -6.38
N GLY A 168 15.43 -3.33 -7.57
CA GLY A 168 14.94 -3.91 -8.81
C GLY A 168 13.43 -4.08 -8.89
N HIS A 169 12.99 -5.22 -9.42
CA HIS A 169 11.59 -5.58 -9.58
C HIS A 169 11.19 -6.60 -8.49
N TYR A 170 10.08 -6.31 -7.82
CA TYR A 170 9.46 -7.18 -6.83
C TYR A 170 8.01 -7.45 -7.24
N VAL A 171 7.61 -8.70 -7.16
CA VAL A 171 6.22 -9.15 -7.31
C VAL A 171 5.86 -9.91 -6.04
N ASN A 172 4.66 -9.69 -5.53
CA ASN A 172 4.16 -10.42 -4.37
C ASN A 172 3.62 -11.79 -4.79
N ASP A 173 4.34 -12.85 -4.48
CA ASP A 173 4.01 -14.24 -4.83
C ASP A 173 3.05 -14.90 -3.80
N HIS A 174 2.60 -14.16 -2.79
CA HIS A 174 1.73 -14.68 -1.72
C HIS A 174 0.22 -14.49 -1.98
N ILE A 175 -0.19 -14.23 -3.24
CA ILE A 175 -1.58 -13.95 -3.63
C ILE A 175 -2.09 -15.07 -4.53
#